data_3b13a8389f3af47ec38fc588e115449a
#
_entry.id   3b13a8389f3af47ec38fc588e115449a
#
_cell.length_a   1.000
_cell.length_b   1.000
_cell.length_c   1.000
_cell.angle_alpha   90.00
_cell.angle_beta   90.00
_cell.angle_gamma   90.00
#
_symmetry.space_group_name_H-M   'P 1'
#
loop_
_entity.id
_entity.type
_entity.pdbx_description
1 polymer ?
#
loop_
_entity_poly.entity_id
_entity_poly.type
_entity_poly.pdbx_seq_one_letter_code
_entity_poly.pdbx_strand_id
1 'polypeptide(L)'
;MTIKTNNENGIVTLLLDGWLDTEASPLLGTAVEAISEARKLILDFEKVEYMSSAGLRQVVAANRKAGALEAEFCVIHVNSEVMSIFRISGIDRKISVSAI
;
A
#
# COMPACT_ATOMS: atom_id res chain seq x y z
N MET A 1 -1.59 9.91 10.23
CA MET A 1 -1.00 8.64 9.74
C MET A 1 0.50 8.60 9.98
N THR A 2 0.99 7.46 10.34
CA THR A 2 2.43 7.19 10.44
C THR A 2 2.78 6.08 9.48
N ILE A 3 3.94 6.18 8.85
CA ILE A 3 4.44 5.14 7.95
C ILE A 3 5.87 4.82 8.35
N LYS A 4 6.11 3.55 8.65
CA LYS A 4 7.44 3.04 8.96
C LYS A 4 7.92 2.17 7.80
N THR A 5 9.17 2.30 7.44
CA THR A 5 9.78 1.53 6.36
C THR A 5 10.72 0.50 6.94
N ASN A 6 10.56 -0.74 6.51
CA ASN A 6 11.45 -1.84 6.86
C ASN A 6 11.99 -2.44 5.57
N ASN A 7 13.29 -2.65 5.49
CA ASN A 7 13.92 -3.26 4.32
C ASN A 7 14.82 -4.40 4.76
N GLU A 8 14.48 -5.62 4.33
CA GLU A 8 15.27 -6.82 4.59
C GLU A 8 15.53 -7.54 3.28
N ASN A 9 16.78 -7.54 2.85
CA ASN A 9 17.21 -8.28 1.65
C ASN A 9 16.40 -7.92 0.40
N GLY A 10 16.06 -6.65 0.25
CA GLY A 10 15.30 -6.17 -0.90
C GLY A 10 13.79 -6.31 -0.76
N ILE A 11 13.30 -6.86 0.34
CA ILE A 11 11.86 -6.89 0.64
C ILE A 11 11.56 -5.64 1.47
N VAL A 12 10.87 -4.69 0.86
CA VAL A 12 10.52 -3.42 1.48
C VAL A 12 9.08 -3.49 1.97
N THR A 13 8.88 -3.29 3.26
CA THR A 13 7.55 -3.24 3.86
C THR A 13 7.29 -1.83 4.38
N LEU A 14 6.18 -1.26 3.96
CA LEU A 14 5.68 0.00 4.52
C LEU A 14 4.57 -0.35 5.50
N LEU A 15 4.78 -0.04 6.77
CA LEU A 15 3.80 -0.28 7.82
C LEU A 15 3.03 1.02 8.05
N LEU A 16 1.75 1.01 7.63
CA LEU A 16 0.87 2.16 7.75
C LEU A 16 0.05 2.06 9.04
N ASP A 17 -0.10 3.19 9.73
CA ASP A 17 -0.87 3.24 10.97
C ASP A 17 -1.77 4.48 10.94
N GLY A 18 -3.08 4.26 10.97
CA GLY A 18 -4.08 5.31 11.05
C GLY A 18 -5.04 5.32 9.87
N TRP A 19 -5.44 6.52 9.45
CA TRP A 19 -6.40 6.75 8.37
C TRP A 19 -5.66 7.14 7.09
N LEU A 20 -5.85 6.36 6.06
CA LEU A 20 -5.31 6.69 4.73
C LEU A 20 -6.36 7.50 3.97
N ASP A 21 -6.56 8.72 4.43
CA ASP A 21 -7.53 9.67 3.89
C ASP A 21 -6.88 10.64 2.88
N THR A 22 -7.64 11.62 2.43
CA THR A 22 -7.16 12.59 1.45
C THR A 22 -5.95 13.39 1.95
N GLU A 23 -5.92 13.74 3.24
CA GLU A 23 -4.79 14.48 3.82
C GLU A 23 -3.55 13.61 3.98
N ALA A 24 -3.74 12.34 4.35
CA ALA A 24 -2.64 11.42 4.60
C ALA A 24 -2.08 10.79 3.33
N SER A 25 -2.87 10.71 2.27
CA SER A 25 -2.47 10.00 1.06
C SER A 25 -1.13 10.47 0.47
N PRO A 26 -0.77 11.77 0.48
CA PRO A 26 0.56 12.20 -0.01
C PRO A 26 1.72 11.61 0.78
N LEU A 27 1.52 11.28 2.06
CA LEU A 27 2.56 10.64 2.88
C LEU A 27 2.94 9.28 2.31
N LEU A 28 1.94 8.51 1.87
CA LEU A 28 2.21 7.22 1.22
C LEU A 28 2.96 7.44 -0.10
N GLY A 29 2.52 8.40 -0.90
CA GLY A 29 3.19 8.74 -2.14
C GLY A 29 4.67 9.08 -1.93
N THR A 30 4.97 9.90 -0.94
CA THR A 30 6.35 10.28 -0.61
C THR A 30 7.18 9.07 -0.17
N ALA A 31 6.61 8.22 0.69
CA ALA A 31 7.31 7.03 1.16
C ALA A 31 7.62 6.06 0.01
N VAL A 32 6.70 5.89 -0.91
CA VAL A 32 6.88 5.01 -2.07
C VAL A 32 7.92 5.59 -3.03
N GLU A 33 7.86 6.90 -3.31
CA GLU A 33 8.83 7.55 -4.20
C GLU A 33 10.26 7.47 -3.67
N ALA A 34 10.43 7.40 -2.37
CA ALA A 34 11.76 7.29 -1.75
C ALA A 34 12.43 5.93 -1.97
N ILE A 35 11.67 4.93 -2.43
CA ILE A 35 12.21 3.59 -2.67
C ILE A 35 12.96 3.60 -4.00
N SER A 36 14.26 3.35 -3.96
CA SER A 36 15.09 3.33 -5.18
C SER A 36 15.25 1.94 -5.77
N GLU A 37 15.15 0.90 -4.95
CA GLU A 37 15.22 -0.48 -5.41
C GLU A 37 14.51 -1.40 -4.43
N ALA A 38 13.90 -2.46 -4.96
CA ALA A 38 13.24 -3.49 -4.17
C ALA A 38 13.02 -4.71 -5.05
N ARG A 39 13.04 -5.90 -4.44
CA ARG A 39 12.59 -7.13 -5.09
C ARG A 39 11.11 -7.36 -4.84
N LYS A 40 10.61 -6.85 -3.71
CA LYS A 40 9.21 -6.95 -3.32
C LYS A 40 8.85 -5.72 -2.50
N LEU A 41 7.68 -5.15 -2.79
CA LEU A 41 7.11 -4.06 -2.02
C LEU A 41 5.81 -4.53 -1.37
N ILE A 42 5.74 -4.43 -0.05
CA ILE A 42 4.58 -4.81 0.74
C ILE A 42 4.03 -3.58 1.44
N LEU A 43 2.72 -3.35 1.29
CA LEU A 43 2.00 -2.38 2.10
C LEU A 43 1.27 -3.15 3.20
N ASP A 44 1.66 -2.95 4.44
CA ASP A 44 1.02 -3.60 5.58
C ASP A 44 -0.07 -2.70 6.14
N PHE A 45 -1.32 -3.14 6.01
CA PHE A 45 -2.51 -2.40 6.40
C PHE A 45 -3.07 -2.83 7.75
N GLU A 46 -2.34 -3.61 8.54
CA GLU A 46 -2.84 -4.13 9.81
C GLU A 46 -3.44 -3.03 10.70
N LYS A 47 -2.82 -1.85 10.70
CA LYS A 47 -3.25 -0.72 11.53
C LYS A 47 -3.93 0.39 10.71
N VAL A 48 -4.34 0.10 9.49
CA VAL A 48 -5.13 1.03 8.69
C VAL A 48 -6.60 0.82 8.99
N GLU A 49 -7.25 1.85 9.53
CA GLU A 49 -8.66 1.79 9.91
C GLU A 49 -9.61 2.22 8.78
N TYR A 50 -9.14 3.11 7.91
CA TYR A 50 -9.96 3.71 6.87
C TYR A 50 -9.10 4.06 5.66
N MET A 51 -9.69 3.95 4.47
CA MET A 51 -9.03 4.36 3.23
C MET A 51 -10.01 5.13 2.34
N SER A 52 -9.62 6.32 1.91
CA SER A 52 -10.39 7.12 0.97
C SER A 52 -10.05 6.75 -0.48
N SER A 53 -10.78 7.31 -1.44
CA SER A 53 -10.46 7.12 -2.85
C SER A 53 -9.09 7.71 -3.20
N ALA A 54 -8.68 8.78 -2.53
CA ALA A 54 -7.33 9.34 -2.70
C ALA A 54 -6.27 8.36 -2.20
N GLY A 55 -6.53 7.69 -1.08
CA GLY A 55 -5.66 6.64 -0.56
C GLY A 55 -5.56 5.46 -1.52
N LEU A 56 -6.67 5.04 -2.08
CA LEU A 56 -6.69 3.95 -3.06
C LEU A 56 -5.85 4.31 -4.29
N ARG A 57 -5.91 5.55 -4.77
CA ARG A 57 -5.08 5.99 -5.88
C ARG A 57 -3.59 5.90 -5.57
N GLN A 58 -3.20 6.17 -4.33
CA GLN A 58 -1.80 6.02 -3.92
C GLN A 58 -1.37 4.56 -3.88
N VAL A 59 -2.27 3.65 -3.52
CA VAL A 59 -1.99 2.21 -3.59
C VAL A 59 -1.75 1.79 -5.05
N VAL A 60 -2.57 2.27 -5.97
CA VAL A 60 -2.40 2.01 -7.40
C VAL A 60 -1.07 2.58 -7.89
N ALA A 61 -0.71 3.79 -7.46
CA ALA A 61 0.57 4.40 -7.81
C ALA A 61 1.74 3.58 -7.26
N ALA A 62 1.60 3.04 -6.05
CA ALA A 62 2.62 2.17 -5.45
C ALA A 62 2.83 0.91 -6.29
N ASN A 63 1.75 0.33 -6.81
CA ASN A 63 1.84 -0.82 -7.71
C ASN A 63 2.62 -0.47 -8.99
N ARG A 64 2.39 0.70 -9.55
CA ARG A 64 3.14 1.16 -10.73
C ARG A 64 4.62 1.35 -10.41
N LYS A 65 4.92 1.91 -9.25
CA LYS A 65 6.31 2.10 -8.82
C LYS A 65 7.01 0.74 -8.68
N ALA A 66 6.33 -0.23 -8.07
CA ALA A 66 6.88 -1.59 -7.95
C ALA A 66 7.15 -2.18 -9.33
N GLY A 67 6.25 -2.00 -10.29
CA GLY A 67 6.45 -2.46 -11.66
C GLY A 67 7.68 -1.81 -12.31
N ALA A 68 7.88 -0.51 -12.10
CA ALA A 68 9.04 0.21 -12.62
C ALA A 68 10.35 -0.29 -12.01
N LEU A 69 10.31 -0.78 -10.76
CA LEU A 69 11.46 -1.35 -10.08
C LEU A 69 11.62 -2.85 -10.35
N GLU A 70 10.72 -3.43 -11.15
CA GLU A 70 10.67 -4.87 -11.39
C GLU A 70 10.47 -5.67 -10.10
N ALA A 71 9.71 -5.09 -9.16
CA ALA A 71 9.42 -5.68 -7.86
C ALA A 71 8.02 -6.29 -7.84
N GLU A 72 7.84 -7.37 -7.07
CA GLU A 72 6.52 -7.87 -6.74
C GLU A 72 5.83 -6.87 -5.82
N PHE A 73 4.49 -6.84 -5.85
CA PHE A 73 3.71 -5.92 -5.03
C PHE A 73 2.53 -6.63 -4.39
N CYS A 74 2.31 -6.36 -3.11
CA CYS A 74 1.11 -6.84 -2.43
C CYS A 74 0.71 -5.89 -1.31
N VAL A 75 -0.57 -5.98 -0.94
CA VAL A 75 -1.14 -5.31 0.24
C VAL A 75 -1.62 -6.41 1.17
N ILE A 76 -1.23 -6.37 2.43
CA ILE A 76 -1.55 -7.42 3.39
C ILE A 76 -2.28 -6.88 4.61
N HIS A 77 -2.93 -7.78 5.36
CA HIS A 77 -3.60 -7.49 6.63
C HIS A 77 -4.70 -6.44 6.50
N VAL A 78 -5.50 -6.53 5.44
CA VAL A 78 -6.56 -5.56 5.16
C VAL A 78 -7.82 -5.93 5.93
N ASN A 79 -8.39 -4.99 6.69
CA ASN A 79 -9.63 -5.22 7.41
C ASN A 79 -10.82 -5.31 6.44
N SER A 80 -11.98 -5.77 6.94
CA SER A 80 -13.13 -6.04 6.09
C SER A 80 -13.69 -4.79 5.41
N GLU A 81 -13.68 -3.65 6.09
CA GLU A 81 -14.19 -2.39 5.52
C GLU A 81 -13.32 -1.91 4.37
N VAL A 82 -12.01 -1.89 4.58
CA VAL A 82 -11.06 -1.48 3.55
C VAL A 82 -11.06 -2.50 2.41
N MET A 83 -11.17 -3.79 2.73
CA MET A 83 -11.26 -4.84 1.71
C MET A 83 -12.45 -4.63 0.78
N SER A 84 -13.59 -4.18 1.31
CA SER A 84 -14.76 -3.87 0.48
C SER A 84 -14.44 -2.81 -0.57
N ILE A 85 -13.64 -1.82 -0.23
CA ILE A 85 -13.24 -0.77 -1.17
C ILE A 85 -12.38 -1.36 -2.29
N PHE A 86 -11.44 -2.23 -1.96
CA PHE A 86 -10.63 -2.92 -2.97
C PHE A 86 -11.49 -3.77 -3.91
N ARG A 87 -12.48 -4.48 -3.37
CA ARG A 87 -13.37 -5.34 -4.15
C ARG A 87 -14.28 -4.53 -5.06
N ILE A 88 -14.93 -3.50 -4.52
CA ILE A 88 -15.87 -2.66 -5.28
C ILE A 88 -15.16 -1.95 -6.42
N SER A 89 -13.95 -1.48 -6.20
CA SER A 89 -13.15 -0.80 -7.23
C SER A 89 -12.56 -1.77 -8.26
N GLY A 90 -12.55 -3.07 -7.98
CA GLY A 90 -11.95 -4.07 -8.85
C GLY A 90 -10.43 -4.15 -8.76
N ILE A 91 -9.82 -3.38 -7.88
CA ILE A 91 -8.36 -3.34 -7.75
C ILE A 91 -7.80 -4.67 -7.25
N ASP A 92 -8.56 -5.41 -6.44
CA ASP A 92 -8.15 -6.72 -5.95
C ASP A 92 -7.96 -7.77 -7.06
N ARG A 93 -8.43 -7.47 -8.27
CA ARG A 93 -8.21 -8.33 -9.45
C ARG A 93 -6.87 -8.06 -10.12
N LYS A 94 -6.30 -6.88 -9.88
CA LYS A 94 -5.05 -6.43 -10.50
C LYS A 94 -3.87 -6.45 -9.55
N ILE A 95 -4.14 -6.33 -8.25
CA ILE A 95 -3.16 -6.24 -7.18
C ILE A 95 -3.46 -7.35 -6.17
N SER A 96 -2.43 -8.00 -5.67
CA SER A 96 -2.59 -8.98 -4.61
C SER A 96 -2.96 -8.28 -3.31
N VAL A 97 -4.17 -8.52 -2.82
CA VAL A 97 -4.69 -7.93 -1.59
C VAL A 97 -5.17 -9.07 -0.69
N SER A 98 -4.67 -9.15 0.52
CA SER A 98 -5.06 -10.19 1.47
C SER A 98 -5.59 -9.62 2.77
N ALA A 99 -6.55 -10.35 3.37
CA ALA A 99 -7.19 -9.95 4.61
C ALA A 99 -6.34 -10.28 5.83
N ILE A 100 -6.75 -9.71 6.94
CA ILE A 100 -6.20 -10.04 8.25
C ILE A 100 -6.48 -11.51 8.57
#